data_8ba118dc0c71b32f14ba812070743fa8
#
_entry.id   8ba118dc0c71b32f14ba812070743fa8
#
_cell.length_a   1.000
_cell.length_b   1.000
_cell.length_c   1.000
_cell.angle_alpha   90.00
_cell.angle_beta   90.00
_cell.angle_gamma   90.00
#
_symmetry.space_group_name_H-M   'P 1'
#
loop_
_entity.id
_entity.type
_entity.pdbx_description
1 polymer ?
#
loop_
_entity_poly.entity_id
_entity_poly.type
_entity_poly.pdbx_seq_one_letter_code
_entity_poly.pdbx_strand_id
1 'polypeptide(L)'
;MKILVTGAKGFVGRNLCENLKAVRDGKNRTRPALQIEDVFEYDLDTPPAELDHFCAEADFVFNLAGVNRPKNNDEFMQGNFGFASTLLDTLKSHANRCPVMLSSSIQATLIGRYGESDYGKSKLAGEELFFTYGQETCAPVLVYRFPNLFGKWCRPNYNSAVATFCNNTANDLPITVNDRATELELLYIDDLVEEMLDALEGKPHRCDYDGLTPVFHDSGRYCAAPVTHKVTLGEIVDLLERFKAQPSTLVLPEIPAGSFAKKLYSTYLSYLPKEKVIFDLKKNEDARGSFTELLKTESCGQFSVNVSKPGITKGQHWHNTKWEFFIVVSGHGLIQERRVGSGEVLEFEVTGDKPQAIHMLPGYTHNIINLSETENLVTLMWANEQFDPAHPDTFFEKV
;
A
#
# COMPACT_ATOMS: atom_id res chain seq x y z
N MET A 1 -16.89 21.28 6.76
CA MET A 1 -17.61 20.31 7.61
C MET A 1 -16.72 19.86 8.77
N LYS A 2 -17.34 19.64 9.93
CA LYS A 2 -16.69 19.11 11.14
C LYS A 2 -17.01 17.62 11.26
N ILE A 3 -16.00 16.79 11.42
CA ILE A 3 -16.14 15.34 11.34
C ILE A 3 -15.77 14.72 12.67
N LEU A 4 -16.70 13.99 13.29
CA LEU A 4 -16.43 13.23 14.50
C LEU A 4 -15.99 11.80 14.13
N VAL A 5 -14.85 11.40 14.64
CA VAL A 5 -14.34 10.03 14.53
C VAL A 5 -14.20 9.44 15.93
N THR A 6 -15.01 8.44 16.28
CA THR A 6 -14.85 7.68 17.52
C THR A 6 -13.97 6.47 17.30
N GLY A 7 -13.20 6.04 18.32
CA GLY A 7 -12.15 5.05 18.14
C GLY A 7 -10.98 5.58 17.28
N ALA A 8 -10.71 6.88 17.38
CA ALA A 8 -9.76 7.63 16.55
C ALA A 8 -8.32 7.10 16.64
N LYS A 9 -7.91 6.54 17.79
CA LYS A 9 -6.57 5.96 18.02
C LYS A 9 -6.46 4.49 17.59
N GLY A 10 -7.58 3.88 17.22
CA GLY A 10 -7.64 2.53 16.67
C GLY A 10 -7.01 2.44 15.27
N PHE A 11 -6.87 1.21 14.74
CA PHE A 11 -6.26 0.97 13.43
C PHE A 11 -6.97 1.75 12.31
N VAL A 12 -8.28 1.61 12.18
CA VAL A 12 -9.07 2.31 11.15
C VAL A 12 -9.14 3.80 11.45
N GLY A 13 -9.44 4.17 12.71
CA GLY A 13 -9.59 5.56 13.14
C GLY A 13 -8.34 6.38 12.85
N ARG A 14 -7.16 5.89 13.20
CA ARG A 14 -5.90 6.57 12.94
C ARG A 14 -5.65 6.79 11.44
N ASN A 15 -5.88 5.78 10.61
CA ASN A 15 -5.73 5.93 9.16
C ASN A 15 -6.71 6.95 8.59
N LEU A 16 -7.97 6.92 9.04
CA LEU A 16 -8.99 7.88 8.61
C LEU A 16 -8.64 9.31 9.06
N CYS A 17 -8.35 9.52 10.36
CA CYS A 17 -8.05 10.84 10.90
C CYS A 17 -6.87 11.51 10.17
N GLU A 18 -5.78 10.77 9.91
CA GLU A 18 -4.62 11.34 9.20
C GLU A 18 -4.96 11.69 7.75
N ASN A 19 -5.81 10.92 7.07
CA ASN A 19 -6.27 11.25 5.72
C ASN A 19 -7.23 12.45 5.71
N LEU A 20 -8.16 12.55 6.67
CA LEU A 20 -9.04 13.71 6.82
C LEU A 20 -8.24 15.00 7.07
N LYS A 21 -7.25 14.94 7.95
CA LYS A 21 -6.32 16.06 8.19
C LYS A 21 -5.52 16.41 6.95
N ALA A 22 -5.08 15.42 6.15
CA ALA A 22 -4.37 15.67 4.92
C ALA A 22 -5.24 16.40 3.88
N VAL A 23 -6.54 16.11 3.82
CA VAL A 23 -7.51 16.87 3.00
C VAL A 23 -7.69 18.27 3.56
N ARG A 24 -7.96 18.41 4.86
CA ARG A 24 -8.15 19.70 5.55
C ARG A 24 -6.97 20.64 5.32
N ASP A 25 -5.75 20.13 5.45
CA ASP A 25 -4.51 20.91 5.34
C ASP A 25 -4.07 21.14 3.86
N GLY A 26 -4.88 20.72 2.87
CA GLY A 26 -4.57 20.85 1.44
C GLY A 26 -3.38 19.99 0.95
N LYS A 27 -2.91 19.04 1.77
CA LYS A 27 -1.86 18.06 1.40
C LYS A 27 -2.39 17.01 0.42
N ASN A 28 -3.61 16.50 0.66
CA ASN A 28 -4.32 15.67 -0.30
C ASN A 28 -5.17 16.56 -1.21
N ARG A 29 -4.87 16.54 -2.53
CA ARG A 29 -5.55 17.34 -3.56
C ARG A 29 -6.46 16.51 -4.46
N THR A 30 -6.65 15.23 -4.17
CA THR A 30 -7.49 14.34 -4.99
C THR A 30 -8.97 14.55 -4.74
N ARG A 31 -9.33 15.26 -3.66
CA ARG A 31 -10.71 15.52 -3.22
C ARG A 31 -11.02 17.04 -3.13
N PRO A 32 -10.96 17.78 -4.25
CA PRO A 32 -11.06 19.26 -4.22
C PRO A 32 -12.43 19.78 -3.77
N ALA A 33 -13.49 18.97 -3.88
CA ALA A 33 -14.83 19.31 -3.44
C ALA A 33 -15.03 19.12 -1.93
N LEU A 34 -14.18 18.33 -1.27
CA LEU A 34 -14.32 18.03 0.14
C LEU A 34 -13.68 19.11 1.01
N GLN A 35 -14.52 19.91 1.67
CA GLN A 35 -14.09 21.00 2.55
C GLN A 35 -14.20 20.57 4.02
N ILE A 36 -13.08 20.18 4.62
CA ILE A 36 -13.00 19.79 6.04
C ILE A 36 -12.53 21.01 6.84
N GLU A 37 -13.30 21.38 7.86
CA GLU A 37 -12.97 22.45 8.81
C GLU A 37 -12.23 21.89 10.02
N ASP A 38 -12.77 20.81 10.63
CA ASP A 38 -12.17 20.19 11.78
C ASP A 38 -12.41 18.67 11.81
N VAL A 39 -11.53 17.97 12.55
CA VAL A 39 -11.61 16.52 12.81
C VAL A 39 -11.61 16.31 14.32
N PHE A 40 -12.75 15.97 14.87
CA PHE A 40 -12.94 15.67 16.28
C PHE A 40 -12.55 14.20 16.54
N GLU A 41 -11.46 14.00 17.27
CA GLU A 41 -10.95 12.69 17.59
C GLU A 41 -11.39 12.26 18.99
N TYR A 42 -12.29 11.28 19.09
CA TYR A 42 -12.77 10.74 20.35
C TYR A 42 -12.27 9.30 20.57
N ASP A 43 -11.67 9.06 21.73
CA ASP A 43 -11.20 7.71 22.12
C ASP A 43 -11.33 7.51 23.64
N LEU A 44 -10.95 6.35 24.17
CA LEU A 44 -11.09 5.96 25.57
C LEU A 44 -10.51 6.94 26.60
N ASP A 45 -9.49 7.67 26.23
CA ASP A 45 -8.82 8.68 27.09
C ASP A 45 -9.33 10.10 26.86
N THR A 46 -10.32 10.30 25.98
CA THR A 46 -10.96 11.59 25.76
C THR A 46 -12.03 11.82 26.84
N PRO A 47 -12.07 12.99 27.48
CA PRO A 47 -13.08 13.28 28.49
C PRO A 47 -14.51 13.13 27.93
N PRO A 48 -15.46 12.53 28.69
CA PRO A 48 -16.85 12.37 28.22
C PRO A 48 -17.55 13.68 27.84
N ALA A 49 -17.18 14.80 28.47
CA ALA A 49 -17.72 16.12 28.13
C ALA A 49 -17.36 16.56 26.69
N GLU A 50 -16.26 16.08 26.12
CA GLU A 50 -15.90 16.37 24.73
C GLU A 50 -16.83 15.66 23.75
N LEU A 51 -17.37 14.48 24.10
CA LEU A 51 -18.35 13.79 23.26
C LEU A 51 -19.60 14.64 23.07
N ASP A 52 -20.09 15.26 24.14
CA ASP A 52 -21.24 16.13 24.12
C ASP A 52 -21.04 17.33 23.18
N HIS A 53 -19.89 18.01 23.33
CA HIS A 53 -19.49 19.11 22.45
C HIS A 53 -19.36 18.68 20.99
N PHE A 54 -18.66 17.57 20.73
CA PHE A 54 -18.45 17.08 19.37
C PHE A 54 -19.76 16.66 18.69
N CYS A 55 -20.67 16.02 19.43
CA CYS A 55 -21.98 15.65 18.93
C CYS A 55 -22.87 16.87 18.62
N ALA A 56 -22.71 17.97 19.35
CA ALA A 56 -23.42 19.21 19.06
C ALA A 56 -23.03 19.85 17.73
N GLU A 57 -21.75 19.71 17.33
CA GLU A 57 -21.16 20.43 16.21
C GLU A 57 -20.85 19.56 14.97
N ALA A 58 -20.91 18.25 15.07
CA ALA A 58 -20.53 17.36 13.97
C ALA A 58 -21.49 17.45 12.78
N ASP A 59 -20.91 17.56 11.57
CA ASP A 59 -21.62 17.45 10.29
C ASP A 59 -21.64 16.01 9.75
N PHE A 60 -20.77 15.14 10.27
CA PHE A 60 -20.70 13.72 9.96
C PHE A 60 -20.03 12.95 11.10
N VAL A 61 -20.50 11.74 11.38
CA VAL A 61 -19.93 10.87 12.43
C VAL A 61 -19.46 9.53 11.86
N PHE A 62 -18.19 9.20 12.07
CA PHE A 62 -17.66 7.87 11.90
C PHE A 62 -17.58 7.16 13.25
N ASN A 63 -18.48 6.21 13.52
CA ASN A 63 -18.41 5.37 14.72
C ASN A 63 -17.55 4.13 14.46
N LEU A 64 -16.25 4.27 14.76
CA LEU A 64 -15.25 3.21 14.64
C LEU A 64 -14.89 2.60 15.99
N ALA A 65 -15.37 3.16 17.10
CA ALA A 65 -15.20 2.61 18.43
C ALA A 65 -15.85 1.24 18.53
N GLY A 66 -15.14 0.30 19.13
CA GLY A 66 -15.65 -1.06 19.35
C GLY A 66 -14.62 -1.97 19.99
N VAL A 67 -15.11 -3.02 20.64
CA VAL A 67 -14.30 -4.04 21.28
C VAL A 67 -14.23 -5.29 20.41
N ASN A 68 -13.01 -5.74 20.07
CA ASN A 68 -12.76 -6.93 19.25
C ASN A 68 -12.16 -8.10 20.03
N ARG A 69 -11.47 -7.83 21.14
CA ARG A 69 -10.89 -8.84 22.04
C ARG A 69 -11.12 -8.44 23.48
N PRO A 70 -12.30 -8.78 24.03
CA PRO A 70 -12.64 -8.51 25.40
C PRO A 70 -11.92 -9.46 26.36
N LYS A 71 -11.88 -9.10 27.64
CA LYS A 71 -11.45 -9.99 28.73
C LYS A 71 -12.56 -10.97 29.10
N ASN A 72 -13.81 -10.55 28.92
CA ASN A 72 -15.01 -11.38 29.10
C ASN A 72 -16.06 -11.03 28.03
N ASN A 73 -17.04 -11.91 27.77
CA ASN A 73 -18.00 -11.76 26.69
C ASN A 73 -18.95 -10.56 26.89
N ASP A 74 -19.19 -10.12 28.11
CA ASP A 74 -20.07 -8.98 28.39
C ASP A 74 -19.51 -7.68 27.85
N GLU A 75 -18.18 -7.57 27.76
CA GLU A 75 -17.51 -6.39 27.19
C GLU A 75 -17.82 -6.18 25.70
N PHE A 76 -18.18 -7.24 24.94
CA PHE A 76 -18.65 -7.09 23.57
C PHE A 76 -19.92 -6.24 23.52
N MET A 77 -20.90 -6.55 24.34
CA MET A 77 -22.16 -5.80 24.36
C MET A 77 -21.95 -4.39 24.92
N GLN A 78 -21.18 -4.23 25.99
CA GLN A 78 -20.89 -2.90 26.56
C GLN A 78 -20.12 -2.00 25.58
N GLY A 79 -19.08 -2.52 24.93
CA GLY A 79 -18.21 -1.75 24.03
C GLY A 79 -18.79 -1.50 22.64
N ASN A 80 -19.55 -2.46 22.09
CA ASN A 80 -20.09 -2.33 20.74
C ASN A 80 -21.51 -1.76 20.71
N PHE A 81 -22.36 -2.11 21.67
CA PHE A 81 -23.74 -1.63 21.78
C PHE A 81 -23.86 -0.45 22.75
N GLY A 82 -23.30 -0.56 23.96
CA GLY A 82 -23.47 0.45 25.00
C GLY A 82 -22.91 1.82 24.61
N PHE A 83 -21.66 1.87 24.10
CA PHE A 83 -21.09 3.13 23.62
C PHE A 83 -21.85 3.68 22.41
N ALA A 84 -22.25 2.81 21.47
CA ALA A 84 -23.07 3.22 20.33
C ALA A 84 -24.41 3.87 20.78
N SER A 85 -25.08 3.32 21.80
CA SER A 85 -26.27 3.91 22.38
C SER A 85 -26.00 5.30 22.95
N THR A 86 -24.92 5.44 23.75
CA THR A 86 -24.53 6.74 24.33
C THR A 86 -24.28 7.79 23.24
N LEU A 87 -23.55 7.43 22.17
CA LEU A 87 -23.28 8.33 21.05
C LEU A 87 -24.57 8.81 20.38
N LEU A 88 -25.48 7.88 20.04
CA LEU A 88 -26.72 8.20 19.35
C LEU A 88 -27.70 8.99 20.25
N ASP A 89 -27.76 8.69 21.56
CA ASP A 89 -28.56 9.45 22.53
C ASP A 89 -28.02 10.87 22.70
N THR A 90 -26.68 11.05 22.66
CA THR A 90 -26.05 12.38 22.69
C THR A 90 -26.40 13.19 21.44
N LEU A 91 -26.33 12.60 20.25
CA LEU A 91 -26.76 13.25 19.00
C LEU A 91 -28.25 13.66 19.06
N LYS A 92 -29.12 12.77 19.58
CA LYS A 92 -30.55 13.08 19.79
C LYS A 92 -30.76 14.26 20.74
N SER A 93 -30.01 14.35 21.84
CA SER A 93 -30.13 15.42 22.83
C SER A 93 -29.83 16.78 22.24
N HIS A 94 -28.93 16.86 21.26
CA HIS A 94 -28.60 18.06 20.50
C HIS A 94 -29.49 18.27 19.24
N ALA A 95 -30.48 17.39 19.02
CA ALA A 95 -31.27 17.37 17.77
C ALA A 95 -30.40 17.33 16.50
N ASN A 96 -29.15 16.81 16.61
CA ASN A 96 -28.22 16.67 15.48
C ASN A 96 -28.62 15.47 14.64
N ARG A 97 -28.90 15.70 13.36
CA ARG A 97 -29.30 14.67 12.38
C ARG A 97 -28.25 14.47 11.28
N CYS A 98 -27.00 14.76 11.56
CA CYS A 98 -25.93 14.52 10.62
C CYS A 98 -25.83 13.03 10.21
N PRO A 99 -25.28 12.70 9.06
CA PRO A 99 -25.03 11.33 8.67
C PRO A 99 -24.15 10.62 9.70
N VAL A 100 -24.52 9.37 10.04
CA VAL A 100 -23.76 8.53 10.97
C VAL A 100 -23.36 7.22 10.29
N MET A 101 -22.07 6.90 10.36
CA MET A 101 -21.50 5.65 9.85
C MET A 101 -21.16 4.72 11.01
N LEU A 102 -21.56 3.45 10.89
CA LEU A 102 -21.19 2.38 11.81
C LEU A 102 -20.18 1.44 11.15
N SER A 103 -19.04 1.22 11.79
CA SER A 103 -18.15 0.11 11.47
C SER A 103 -18.70 -1.19 12.07
N SER A 104 -19.39 -1.96 11.24
CA SER A 104 -19.84 -3.32 11.56
C SER A 104 -18.84 -4.34 11.01
N SER A 105 -19.23 -5.60 10.98
CA SER A 105 -18.38 -6.71 10.53
C SER A 105 -19.21 -7.69 9.71
N ILE A 106 -18.56 -8.37 8.77
CA ILE A 106 -19.15 -9.51 8.05
C ILE A 106 -19.63 -10.61 9.02
N GLN A 107 -19.06 -10.68 10.24
CA GLN A 107 -19.51 -11.61 11.27
C GLN A 107 -20.93 -11.33 11.77
N ALA A 108 -21.45 -10.10 11.59
CA ALA A 108 -22.83 -9.74 11.93
C ALA A 108 -23.88 -10.45 11.05
N THR A 109 -23.47 -11.05 9.92
CA THR A 109 -24.36 -11.92 9.12
C THR A 109 -24.79 -13.18 9.87
N LEU A 110 -24.00 -13.65 10.84
CA LEU A 110 -24.16 -14.90 11.58
C LEU A 110 -24.27 -16.14 10.67
N ILE A 111 -23.64 -16.09 9.49
CA ILE A 111 -23.67 -17.16 8.48
C ILE A 111 -22.43 -18.04 8.57
N GLY A 112 -22.60 -19.35 8.38
CA GLY A 112 -21.53 -20.34 8.35
C GLY A 112 -20.72 -20.34 9.66
N ARG A 113 -19.41 -20.16 9.58
CA ARG A 113 -18.49 -20.15 10.74
C ARG A 113 -18.77 -19.03 11.76
N TYR A 114 -19.61 -18.07 11.42
CA TYR A 114 -19.96 -16.95 12.29
C TYR A 114 -21.27 -17.14 13.07
N GLY A 115 -21.98 -18.25 12.86
CA GLY A 115 -23.31 -18.49 13.45
C GLY A 115 -23.38 -18.33 14.98
N GLU A 116 -22.32 -18.72 15.67
CA GLU A 116 -22.22 -18.63 17.14
C GLU A 116 -21.26 -17.51 17.62
N SER A 117 -20.88 -16.58 16.74
CA SER A 117 -19.98 -15.49 17.09
C SER A 117 -20.64 -14.49 18.04
N ASP A 118 -20.21 -14.42 19.30
CA ASP A 118 -20.66 -13.40 20.26
C ASP A 118 -20.29 -11.99 19.79
N TYR A 119 -19.12 -11.84 19.15
CA TYR A 119 -18.74 -10.61 18.47
C TYR A 119 -19.71 -10.26 17.34
N GLY A 120 -20.06 -11.25 16.50
CA GLY A 120 -21.04 -11.05 15.42
C GLY A 120 -22.40 -10.63 15.95
N LYS A 121 -22.89 -11.29 17.02
CA LYS A 121 -24.16 -10.95 17.71
C LYS A 121 -24.13 -9.52 18.25
N SER A 122 -23.03 -9.08 18.87
CA SER A 122 -22.89 -7.71 19.37
C SER A 122 -22.87 -6.65 18.26
N LYS A 123 -22.23 -6.97 17.13
CA LYS A 123 -22.22 -6.07 15.95
C LYS A 123 -23.61 -5.98 15.33
N LEU A 124 -24.33 -7.09 15.19
CA LEU A 124 -25.72 -7.09 14.70
C LEU A 124 -26.66 -6.25 15.59
N ALA A 125 -26.53 -6.35 16.91
CA ALA A 125 -27.29 -5.51 17.84
C ALA A 125 -26.98 -4.01 17.62
N GLY A 126 -25.72 -3.66 17.37
CA GLY A 126 -25.32 -2.31 17.00
C GLY A 126 -25.93 -1.85 15.66
N GLU A 127 -25.99 -2.72 14.65
CA GLU A 127 -26.62 -2.40 13.37
C GLU A 127 -28.10 -2.03 13.54
N GLU A 128 -28.85 -2.84 14.27
CA GLU A 128 -30.28 -2.58 14.51
C GLU A 128 -30.51 -1.30 15.33
N LEU A 129 -29.62 -0.99 16.27
CA LEU A 129 -29.64 0.28 16.99
C LEU A 129 -29.49 1.49 16.05
N PHE A 130 -28.53 1.44 15.13
CA PHE A 130 -28.32 2.50 14.14
C PHE A 130 -29.47 2.63 13.15
N PHE A 131 -30.04 1.53 12.67
CA PHE A 131 -31.22 1.56 11.81
C PHE A 131 -32.44 2.15 12.53
N THR A 132 -32.67 1.78 13.80
CA THR A 132 -33.74 2.36 14.63
C THR A 132 -33.54 3.87 14.80
N TYR A 133 -32.31 4.30 15.11
CA TYR A 133 -31.98 5.74 15.20
C TYR A 133 -32.30 6.48 13.90
N GLY A 134 -31.92 5.92 12.74
CA GLY A 134 -32.24 6.53 11.44
C GLY A 134 -33.75 6.65 11.18
N GLN A 135 -34.53 5.64 11.58
CA GLN A 135 -36.01 5.68 11.46
C GLN A 135 -36.62 6.74 12.36
N GLU A 136 -36.16 6.86 13.62
CA GLU A 136 -36.69 7.80 14.60
C GLU A 136 -36.32 9.26 14.29
N THR A 137 -35.11 9.51 13.77
CA THR A 137 -34.57 10.85 13.62
C THR A 137 -34.60 11.38 12.18
N CYS A 138 -34.77 10.49 11.20
CA CYS A 138 -34.52 10.73 9.77
C CYS A 138 -33.06 11.08 9.43
N ALA A 139 -32.09 10.78 10.30
CA ALA A 139 -30.68 10.94 10.02
C ALA A 139 -30.21 9.85 9.02
N PRO A 140 -29.37 10.20 8.03
CA PRO A 140 -28.78 9.19 7.14
C PRO A 140 -27.89 8.23 7.91
N VAL A 141 -28.12 6.92 7.75
CA VAL A 141 -27.35 5.86 8.39
C VAL A 141 -26.60 5.06 7.34
N LEU A 142 -25.30 4.80 7.58
CA LEU A 142 -24.40 4.05 6.75
C LEU A 142 -23.80 2.91 7.58
N VAL A 143 -24.22 1.68 7.36
CA VAL A 143 -23.72 0.50 8.08
C VAL A 143 -22.80 -0.29 7.18
N TYR A 144 -21.49 -0.30 7.52
CA TYR A 144 -20.47 -1.00 6.78
C TYR A 144 -20.08 -2.31 7.46
N ARG A 145 -20.30 -3.44 6.79
CA ARG A 145 -19.83 -4.77 7.24
C ARG A 145 -18.45 -5.05 6.70
N PHE A 146 -17.42 -4.76 7.49
CA PHE A 146 -16.04 -4.97 7.07
C PHE A 146 -15.66 -6.45 7.04
N PRO A 147 -14.95 -6.91 6.00
CA PRO A 147 -14.21 -8.16 6.02
C PRO A 147 -12.93 -8.01 6.87
N ASN A 148 -11.97 -8.93 6.74
CA ASN A 148 -10.69 -8.78 7.43
C ASN A 148 -9.90 -7.60 6.86
N LEU A 149 -9.47 -6.70 7.74
CA LEU A 149 -8.70 -5.52 7.36
C LEU A 149 -7.19 -5.74 7.48
N PHE A 150 -6.42 -5.11 6.60
CA PHE A 150 -4.97 -5.09 6.67
C PHE A 150 -4.40 -3.76 6.16
N GLY A 151 -3.16 -3.45 6.55
CA GLY A 151 -2.45 -2.25 6.12
C GLY A 151 -1.53 -1.71 7.20
N LYS A 152 -0.90 -0.56 6.90
CA LYS A 152 -0.01 0.15 7.81
C LYS A 152 -0.70 0.48 9.15
N TRP A 153 0.07 0.42 10.26
CA TRP A 153 -0.37 0.70 11.63
C TRP A 153 -1.35 -0.30 12.24
N CYS A 154 -1.66 -1.39 11.55
CA CYS A 154 -2.42 -2.48 12.16
C CYS A 154 -1.57 -3.18 13.24
N ARG A 155 -2.14 -3.39 14.42
CA ARG A 155 -1.42 -4.01 15.54
C ARG A 155 -1.16 -5.50 15.27
N PRO A 156 0.11 -5.96 15.23
CA PRO A 156 0.42 -7.37 15.10
C PRO A 156 0.02 -8.15 16.36
N ASN A 157 -0.15 -9.46 16.23
CA ASN A 157 -0.56 -10.37 17.33
C ASN A 157 -1.86 -9.95 18.02
N TYR A 158 -2.76 -9.30 17.28
CA TYR A 158 -4.06 -8.86 17.79
C TYR A 158 -5.20 -9.46 16.97
N ASN A 159 -5.66 -8.83 15.90
CA ASN A 159 -6.82 -9.27 15.10
C ASN A 159 -6.54 -9.50 13.62
N SER A 160 -5.33 -9.31 13.14
CA SER A 160 -4.98 -9.45 11.74
C SER A 160 -3.87 -10.46 11.55
N ALA A 161 -4.15 -11.55 10.84
CA ALA A 161 -3.12 -12.50 10.42
C ALA A 161 -2.07 -11.81 9.53
N VAL A 162 -2.51 -10.96 8.59
CA VAL A 162 -1.61 -10.21 7.70
C VAL A 162 -0.64 -9.33 8.49
N ALA A 163 -1.15 -8.55 9.46
CA ALA A 163 -0.30 -7.71 10.30
C ALA A 163 0.73 -8.55 11.09
N THR A 164 0.30 -9.68 11.62
CA THR A 164 1.17 -10.60 12.36
C THR A 164 2.23 -11.20 11.44
N PHE A 165 1.86 -11.65 10.24
CA PHE A 165 2.79 -12.23 9.27
C PHE A 165 3.79 -11.19 8.77
N CYS A 166 3.33 -9.98 8.41
CA CYS A 166 4.22 -8.88 8.02
C CYS A 166 5.23 -8.54 9.11
N ASN A 167 4.76 -8.38 10.36
CA ASN A 167 5.62 -8.10 11.49
C ASN A 167 6.64 -9.23 11.73
N ASN A 168 6.18 -10.49 11.71
CA ASN A 168 7.05 -11.62 11.97
C ASN A 168 8.12 -11.77 10.88
N THR A 169 7.74 -11.64 9.60
CA THR A 169 8.69 -11.65 8.48
C THR A 169 9.71 -10.52 8.59
N ALA A 170 9.26 -9.30 8.90
CA ALA A 170 10.12 -8.14 9.05
C ALA A 170 11.15 -8.28 10.20
N ASN A 171 10.77 -9.00 11.26
CA ASN A 171 11.60 -9.19 12.46
C ASN A 171 12.24 -10.59 12.56
N ASP A 172 12.28 -11.37 11.48
CA ASP A 172 12.84 -12.74 11.44
C ASP A 172 12.18 -13.71 12.43
N LEU A 173 10.93 -13.46 12.78
CA LEU A 173 10.16 -14.36 13.65
C LEU A 173 9.42 -15.43 12.81
N PRO A 174 9.16 -16.61 13.38
CA PRO A 174 8.47 -17.66 12.65
C PRO A 174 7.01 -17.29 12.36
N ILE A 175 6.53 -17.71 11.19
CA ILE A 175 5.12 -17.68 10.83
C ILE A 175 4.58 -19.09 10.99
N THR A 176 3.47 -19.23 11.74
CA THR A 176 2.75 -20.50 11.87
C THR A 176 1.45 -20.41 11.08
N VAL A 177 1.26 -21.33 10.14
CA VAL A 177 0.03 -21.48 9.34
C VAL A 177 -0.43 -22.92 9.49
N ASN A 178 -1.61 -23.12 10.07
CA ASN A 178 -2.17 -24.47 10.28
C ASN A 178 -2.62 -25.10 8.95
N ASP A 179 -3.23 -24.30 8.09
CA ASP A 179 -3.68 -24.70 6.75
C ASP A 179 -3.43 -23.58 5.76
N ARG A 180 -2.50 -23.84 4.82
CA ARG A 180 -2.11 -22.87 3.80
C ARG A 180 -3.22 -22.59 2.77
N ALA A 181 -4.19 -23.52 2.61
CA ALA A 181 -5.30 -23.39 1.68
C ALA A 181 -6.45 -22.52 2.22
N THR A 182 -6.41 -22.15 3.52
CA THR A 182 -7.42 -21.28 4.10
C THR A 182 -7.49 -19.94 3.37
N GLU A 183 -8.64 -19.67 2.73
CA GLU A 183 -8.91 -18.41 2.02
C GLU A 183 -9.41 -17.33 2.98
N LEU A 184 -8.89 -16.13 2.81
CA LEU A 184 -9.32 -14.91 3.49
C LEU A 184 -9.85 -13.90 2.46
N GLU A 185 -10.94 -13.23 2.80
CA GLU A 185 -11.35 -12.01 2.13
C GLU A 185 -10.76 -10.82 2.90
N LEU A 186 -9.96 -10.02 2.21
CA LEU A 186 -9.15 -8.94 2.78
C LEU A 186 -9.50 -7.60 2.15
N LEU A 187 -9.69 -6.59 2.99
CA LEU A 187 -9.86 -5.20 2.57
C LEU A 187 -8.64 -4.39 3.03
N TYR A 188 -7.99 -3.72 2.08
CA TYR A 188 -6.85 -2.85 2.36
C TYR A 188 -7.30 -1.55 2.98
N ILE A 189 -6.56 -1.08 3.98
CA ILE A 189 -6.97 0.08 4.78
C ILE A 189 -7.15 1.36 3.96
N ASP A 190 -6.32 1.60 2.95
CA ASP A 190 -6.43 2.80 2.15
C ASP A 190 -7.62 2.74 1.17
N ASP A 191 -8.01 1.53 0.68
CA ASP A 191 -9.26 1.36 -0.08
C ASP A 191 -10.49 1.64 0.79
N LEU A 192 -10.45 1.24 2.06
CA LEU A 192 -11.51 1.57 3.01
C LEU A 192 -11.58 3.08 3.29
N VAL A 193 -10.42 3.73 3.45
CA VAL A 193 -10.37 5.19 3.65
C VAL A 193 -10.95 5.92 2.43
N GLU A 194 -10.62 5.50 1.21
CA GLU A 194 -11.20 6.09 -0.01
C GLU A 194 -12.73 5.94 -0.02
N GLU A 195 -13.27 4.77 0.33
CA GLU A 195 -14.71 4.54 0.49
C GLU A 195 -15.34 5.47 1.53
N MET A 196 -14.65 5.69 2.67
CA MET A 196 -15.11 6.63 3.70
C MET A 196 -15.12 8.08 3.20
N LEU A 197 -14.15 8.47 2.38
CA LEU A 197 -14.14 9.79 1.73
C LEU A 197 -15.24 9.90 0.67
N ASP A 198 -15.54 8.85 -0.07
CA ASP A 198 -16.69 8.80 -0.98
C ASP A 198 -18.02 8.96 -0.22
N ALA A 199 -18.12 8.32 0.95
CA ALA A 199 -19.30 8.49 1.82
C ALA A 199 -19.48 9.93 2.29
N LEU A 200 -18.40 10.66 2.62
CA LEU A 200 -18.44 12.10 2.95
C LEU A 200 -18.90 12.96 1.78
N GLU A 201 -18.57 12.57 0.56
CA GLU A 201 -19.05 13.23 -0.67
C GLU A 201 -20.50 12.83 -1.04
N GLY A 202 -21.16 12.00 -0.23
CA GLY A 202 -22.51 11.52 -0.48
C GLY A 202 -22.60 10.41 -1.52
N LYS A 203 -21.51 9.67 -1.76
CA LYS A 203 -21.39 8.59 -2.75
C LYS A 203 -21.02 7.25 -2.09
N PRO A 204 -21.67 6.78 -1.01
CA PRO A 204 -21.37 5.50 -0.41
C PRO A 204 -21.77 4.36 -1.36
N HIS A 205 -20.94 3.31 -1.43
CA HIS A 205 -21.31 2.10 -2.18
C HIS A 205 -22.30 1.26 -1.35
N ARG A 206 -23.60 1.43 -1.66
CA ARG A 206 -24.68 0.70 -0.99
C ARG A 206 -24.85 -0.71 -1.53
N CYS A 207 -25.22 -1.62 -0.65
CA CYS A 207 -25.43 -3.03 -0.99
C CYS A 207 -26.44 -3.71 -0.07
N ASP A 208 -26.90 -4.89 -0.50
CA ASP A 208 -27.42 -5.94 0.39
C ASP A 208 -26.46 -7.13 0.38
N TYR A 209 -26.71 -8.13 1.21
CA TYR A 209 -25.85 -9.31 1.30
C TYR A 209 -26.58 -10.56 0.83
N ASP A 210 -25.99 -11.28 -0.11
CA ASP A 210 -26.30 -12.67 -0.42
C ASP A 210 -25.25 -13.56 0.27
N GLY A 211 -25.63 -14.18 1.36
CA GLY A 211 -24.70 -14.86 2.24
C GLY A 211 -23.65 -13.90 2.82
N LEU A 212 -22.39 -14.09 2.46
CA LEU A 212 -21.28 -13.23 2.86
C LEU A 212 -20.88 -12.21 1.77
N THR A 213 -21.52 -12.26 0.61
CA THR A 213 -21.14 -11.48 -0.58
C THR A 213 -21.99 -10.21 -0.66
N PRO A 214 -21.40 -9.01 -0.78
CA PRO A 214 -22.16 -7.78 -1.03
C PRO A 214 -22.67 -7.76 -2.47
N VAL A 215 -23.95 -7.43 -2.63
CA VAL A 215 -24.63 -7.18 -3.90
C VAL A 215 -24.93 -5.70 -3.98
N PHE A 216 -24.19 -4.97 -4.80
CA PHE A 216 -24.25 -3.50 -4.87
C PHE A 216 -25.47 -3.01 -5.64
N HIS A 217 -26.22 -2.07 -5.04
CA HIS A 217 -27.30 -1.31 -5.67
C HIS A 217 -27.68 -0.08 -4.81
N ASP A 218 -28.20 0.97 -5.42
CA ASP A 218 -28.41 2.27 -4.78
C ASP A 218 -29.35 2.27 -3.57
N SER A 219 -30.32 1.36 -3.53
CA SER A 219 -31.30 1.20 -2.44
C SER A 219 -30.86 0.22 -1.35
N GLY A 220 -29.62 -0.26 -1.39
CA GLY A 220 -29.08 -1.23 -0.43
C GLY A 220 -29.16 -0.72 1.01
N ARG A 221 -29.49 -1.64 1.92
CA ARG A 221 -29.60 -1.34 3.37
C ARG A 221 -28.22 -1.08 4.01
N TYR A 222 -27.20 -1.76 3.50
CA TYR A 222 -25.82 -1.72 3.99
C TYR A 222 -24.91 -0.96 3.03
N CYS A 223 -23.65 -0.81 3.43
CA CYS A 223 -22.58 -0.34 2.58
C CYS A 223 -21.38 -1.28 2.63
N ALA A 224 -20.58 -1.32 1.57
CA ALA A 224 -19.35 -2.09 1.52
C ALA A 224 -18.32 -1.39 0.63
N ALA A 225 -17.04 -1.54 0.94
CA ALA A 225 -15.98 -1.11 0.05
C ALA A 225 -15.96 -2.02 -1.21
N PRO A 226 -15.91 -1.46 -2.43
CA PRO A 226 -16.06 -2.23 -3.66
C PRO A 226 -14.82 -3.08 -4.01
N VAL A 227 -13.67 -2.81 -3.39
CA VAL A 227 -12.40 -3.49 -3.69
C VAL A 227 -11.99 -4.36 -2.52
N THR A 228 -12.06 -5.69 -2.68
CA THR A 228 -11.53 -6.67 -1.75
C THR A 228 -10.62 -7.66 -2.48
N HIS A 229 -9.83 -8.43 -1.73
CA HIS A 229 -8.94 -9.44 -2.25
C HIS A 229 -9.21 -10.78 -1.59
N LYS A 230 -9.44 -11.82 -2.39
CA LYS A 230 -9.53 -13.21 -1.93
C LYS A 230 -8.19 -13.87 -2.14
N VAL A 231 -7.55 -14.28 -1.07
CA VAL A 231 -6.21 -14.86 -1.07
C VAL A 231 -6.09 -15.94 -0.01
N THR A 232 -5.24 -16.92 -0.24
CA THR A 232 -4.94 -17.96 0.75
C THR A 232 -3.85 -17.52 1.72
N LEU A 233 -3.81 -18.11 2.91
CA LEU A 233 -2.72 -17.90 3.86
C LEU A 233 -1.37 -18.28 3.26
N GLY A 234 -1.34 -19.30 2.39
CA GLY A 234 -0.15 -19.73 1.67
C GLY A 234 0.40 -18.66 0.74
N GLU A 235 -0.46 -18.07 -0.09
CA GLU A 235 -0.06 -16.97 -0.99
C GLU A 235 0.51 -15.76 -0.24
N ILE A 236 -0.07 -15.42 0.91
CA ILE A 236 0.46 -14.34 1.75
C ILE A 236 1.88 -14.65 2.21
N VAL A 237 2.13 -15.86 2.70
CA VAL A 237 3.47 -16.28 3.18
C VAL A 237 4.47 -16.28 2.03
N ASP A 238 4.12 -16.85 0.87
CA ASP A 238 5.02 -16.94 -0.29
C ASP A 238 5.42 -15.54 -0.80
N LEU A 239 4.47 -14.60 -0.83
CA LEU A 239 4.76 -13.21 -1.17
C LEU A 239 5.70 -12.56 -0.15
N LEU A 240 5.47 -12.76 1.15
CA LEU A 240 6.30 -12.18 2.21
C LEU A 240 7.73 -12.75 2.19
N GLU A 241 7.91 -14.02 1.86
CA GLU A 241 9.24 -14.62 1.69
C GLU A 241 10.01 -13.98 0.52
N ARG A 242 9.33 -13.72 -0.60
CA ARG A 242 9.93 -12.99 -1.74
C ARG A 242 10.30 -11.57 -1.36
N PHE A 243 9.42 -10.86 -0.63
CA PHE A 243 9.67 -9.49 -0.17
C PHE A 243 10.88 -9.44 0.75
N LYS A 244 11.01 -10.40 1.66
CA LYS A 244 12.14 -10.53 2.57
C LYS A 244 13.47 -10.77 1.83
N ALA A 245 13.43 -11.50 0.72
CA ALA A 245 14.61 -11.82 -0.08
C ALA A 245 15.11 -10.63 -0.93
N GLN A 246 14.28 -9.61 -1.19
CA GLN A 246 14.58 -8.51 -2.10
C GLN A 246 15.92 -7.80 -1.80
N PRO A 247 16.32 -7.46 -0.56
CA PRO A 247 17.59 -6.79 -0.33
C PRO A 247 18.82 -7.61 -0.72
N SER A 248 18.73 -8.94 -0.67
CA SER A 248 19.83 -9.84 -1.03
C SER A 248 19.88 -10.20 -2.52
N THR A 249 18.72 -10.30 -3.16
CA THR A 249 18.57 -10.67 -4.58
C THR A 249 18.54 -9.45 -5.50
N LEU A 250 18.20 -8.29 -4.96
CA LEU A 250 17.85 -7.05 -5.67
C LEU A 250 16.62 -7.19 -6.57
N VAL A 251 15.92 -8.32 -6.56
CA VAL A 251 14.75 -8.59 -7.39
C VAL A 251 13.51 -7.99 -6.74
N LEU A 252 12.94 -6.97 -7.37
CA LEU A 252 11.63 -6.42 -7.02
C LEU A 252 10.55 -7.42 -7.46
N PRO A 253 9.66 -7.81 -6.54
CA PRO A 253 8.54 -8.66 -6.89
C PRO A 253 7.60 -7.92 -7.86
N GLU A 254 6.81 -8.68 -8.62
CA GLU A 254 5.74 -8.11 -9.43
C GLU A 254 4.63 -7.54 -8.55
N ILE A 255 4.47 -6.22 -8.60
CA ILE A 255 3.50 -5.46 -7.80
C ILE A 255 2.64 -4.56 -8.69
N PRO A 256 1.80 -5.12 -9.59
CA PRO A 256 0.96 -4.33 -10.48
C PRO A 256 0.08 -3.35 -9.71
N ALA A 257 -0.26 -2.22 -10.33
CA ALA A 257 -1.14 -1.22 -9.72
C ALA A 257 -2.47 -1.85 -9.29
N GLY A 258 -2.91 -1.58 -8.06
CA GLY A 258 -4.15 -2.12 -7.49
C GLY A 258 -4.08 -3.57 -7.02
N SER A 259 -2.99 -4.32 -7.29
CA SER A 259 -2.86 -5.72 -6.89
C SER A 259 -2.74 -5.90 -5.38
N PHE A 260 -3.14 -7.08 -4.90
CA PHE A 260 -2.91 -7.49 -3.52
C PHE A 260 -1.42 -7.47 -3.16
N ALA A 261 -0.55 -7.96 -4.06
CA ALA A 261 0.89 -7.99 -3.85
C ALA A 261 1.47 -6.60 -3.57
N LYS A 262 1.05 -5.55 -4.32
CA LYS A 262 1.46 -4.17 -4.07
C LYS A 262 1.03 -3.68 -2.69
N LYS A 263 -0.22 -3.91 -2.31
CA LYS A 263 -0.79 -3.51 -1.02
C LYS A 263 -0.13 -4.26 0.15
N LEU A 264 0.14 -5.56 -0.04
CA LEU A 264 0.86 -6.37 0.95
C LEU A 264 2.32 -5.92 1.10
N TYR A 265 3.00 -5.61 -0.01
CA TYR A 265 4.38 -5.11 0.03
C TYR A 265 4.47 -3.78 0.80
N SER A 266 3.58 -2.83 0.51
CA SER A 266 3.49 -1.58 1.25
C SER A 266 3.22 -1.80 2.75
N THR A 267 2.36 -2.77 3.07
CA THR A 267 2.09 -3.17 4.45
C THR A 267 3.33 -3.76 5.11
N TYR A 268 4.01 -4.71 4.46
CA TYR A 268 5.24 -5.33 4.95
C TYR A 268 6.33 -4.29 5.24
N LEU A 269 6.58 -3.36 4.32
CA LEU A 269 7.58 -2.31 4.49
C LEU A 269 7.30 -1.43 5.73
N SER A 270 6.02 -1.23 6.08
CA SER A 270 5.64 -0.45 7.26
C SER A 270 6.00 -1.11 8.61
N TYR A 271 6.37 -2.39 8.60
CA TYR A 271 6.81 -3.15 9.77
C TYR A 271 8.33 -3.34 9.85
N LEU A 272 9.09 -2.89 8.84
CA LEU A 272 10.55 -3.03 8.87
C LEU A 272 11.15 -2.28 10.06
N PRO A 273 11.97 -2.96 10.88
CA PRO A 273 12.76 -2.29 11.89
C PRO A 273 13.83 -1.40 11.22
N LYS A 274 14.26 -0.36 11.93
CA LYS A 274 15.19 0.66 11.41
C LYS A 274 16.43 0.07 10.74
N GLU A 275 16.95 -1.02 11.28
CA GLU A 275 18.17 -1.69 10.82
C GLU A 275 18.01 -2.38 9.47
N LYS A 276 16.76 -2.65 9.07
CA LYS A 276 16.44 -3.32 7.79
C LYS A 276 15.92 -2.36 6.70
N VAL A 277 15.78 -1.08 7.04
CA VAL A 277 15.40 -0.05 6.06
C VAL A 277 16.56 0.28 5.12
N ILE A 278 17.80 0.09 5.58
CA ILE A 278 19.04 0.29 4.80
C ILE A 278 19.72 -1.05 4.57
N PHE A 279 20.23 -1.25 3.38
CA PHE A 279 21.07 -2.41 3.02
C PHE A 279 22.14 -2.01 2.01
N ASP A 280 23.27 -2.71 2.05
CA ASP A 280 24.42 -2.42 1.21
C ASP A 280 24.26 -3.03 -0.19
N LEU A 281 24.65 -2.27 -1.19
CA LEU A 281 24.75 -2.73 -2.58
C LEU A 281 26.19 -3.18 -2.86
N LYS A 282 26.35 -4.31 -3.54
CA LYS A 282 27.67 -4.82 -3.93
C LYS A 282 28.29 -3.94 -5.02
N LYS A 283 29.33 -3.19 -4.66
CA LYS A 283 30.14 -2.43 -5.61
C LYS A 283 31.25 -3.31 -6.18
N ASN A 284 31.22 -3.60 -7.48
CA ASN A 284 32.31 -4.27 -8.16
C ASN A 284 33.28 -3.18 -8.72
N GLU A 285 34.53 -3.18 -8.25
CA GLU A 285 35.51 -2.14 -8.56
C GLU A 285 36.79 -2.73 -9.16
N ASP A 286 37.32 -2.08 -10.21
CA ASP A 286 38.60 -2.41 -10.84
C ASP A 286 39.37 -1.09 -11.22
N ALA A 287 40.50 -1.26 -11.96
CA ALA A 287 41.27 -0.09 -12.39
C ALA A 287 40.51 0.88 -13.28
N ARG A 288 39.46 0.46 -13.95
CA ARG A 288 38.65 1.26 -14.89
C ARG A 288 37.54 2.05 -14.17
N GLY A 289 37.20 1.70 -12.93
CA GLY A 289 36.11 2.32 -12.17
C GLY A 289 35.26 1.28 -11.45
N SER A 290 33.94 1.47 -11.40
CA SER A 290 33.07 0.54 -10.69
C SER A 290 31.76 0.28 -11.45
N PHE A 291 31.15 -0.86 -11.09
CA PHE A 291 29.82 -1.27 -11.53
C PHE A 291 29.00 -1.75 -10.34
N THR A 292 27.78 -1.29 -10.19
CA THR A 292 26.88 -1.64 -9.10
C THR A 292 25.49 -1.94 -9.65
N GLU A 293 24.98 -3.14 -9.39
CA GLU A 293 23.58 -3.46 -9.64
C GLU A 293 22.73 -2.77 -8.59
N LEU A 294 21.64 -2.09 -9.01
CA LEU A 294 20.76 -1.33 -8.13
C LEU A 294 19.46 -2.07 -7.88
N LEU A 295 18.90 -2.67 -8.94
CA LEU A 295 17.57 -3.23 -8.96
C LEU A 295 17.43 -4.21 -10.13
N LYS A 296 16.68 -5.29 -9.89
CA LYS A 296 16.23 -6.26 -10.89
C LYS A 296 14.71 -6.41 -10.81
N THR A 297 14.09 -6.84 -11.89
CA THR A 297 12.66 -7.22 -11.91
C THR A 297 12.51 -8.70 -12.28
N GLU A 298 11.44 -9.35 -11.84
CA GLU A 298 11.21 -10.77 -12.13
C GLU A 298 10.99 -11.01 -13.63
N SER A 299 10.16 -10.17 -14.25
CA SER A 299 9.71 -10.36 -15.64
C SER A 299 10.68 -9.81 -16.68
N CYS A 300 11.41 -8.74 -16.35
CA CYS A 300 12.35 -8.12 -17.28
C CYS A 300 13.27 -7.13 -16.56
N GLY A 301 14.51 -7.09 -17.00
CA GLY A 301 15.36 -5.94 -16.75
C GLY A 301 16.19 -5.96 -15.47
N GLN A 302 17.28 -5.24 -15.62
CA GLN A 302 18.25 -4.91 -14.60
C GLN A 302 18.63 -3.44 -14.69
N PHE A 303 18.62 -2.75 -13.56
CA PHE A 303 19.07 -1.37 -13.46
C PHE A 303 20.38 -1.30 -12.69
N SER A 304 21.36 -0.59 -13.26
CA SER A 304 22.72 -0.54 -12.74
C SER A 304 23.31 0.86 -12.86
N VAL A 305 24.36 1.11 -12.07
CA VAL A 305 25.20 2.30 -12.23
C VAL A 305 26.62 1.90 -12.55
N ASN A 306 27.18 2.56 -13.57
CA ASN A 306 28.56 2.41 -13.97
C ASN A 306 29.31 3.73 -13.73
N VAL A 307 30.46 3.66 -13.08
CA VAL A 307 31.38 4.78 -12.90
C VAL A 307 32.67 4.47 -13.69
N SER A 308 32.98 5.29 -14.70
CA SER A 308 34.22 5.18 -15.48
C SER A 308 35.19 6.28 -15.07
N LYS A 309 36.43 5.90 -14.76
CA LYS A 309 37.51 6.84 -14.47
C LYS A 309 37.88 7.66 -15.70
N PRO A 310 38.64 8.78 -15.56
CA PRO A 310 39.07 9.61 -16.66
C PRO A 310 39.75 8.81 -17.79
N GLY A 311 39.37 9.10 -19.04
CA GLY A 311 39.93 8.49 -20.25
C GLY A 311 39.57 7.00 -20.46
N ILE A 312 38.75 6.39 -19.62
CA ILE A 312 38.43 4.97 -19.72
C ILE A 312 37.32 4.73 -20.74
N THR A 313 37.53 3.67 -21.55
CA THR A 313 36.53 3.09 -22.44
C THR A 313 36.00 1.79 -21.82
N LYS A 314 34.68 1.63 -21.76
CA LYS A 314 33.98 0.40 -21.35
C LYS A 314 33.00 -0.06 -22.42
N GLY A 315 32.53 -1.30 -22.36
CA GLY A 315 31.72 -1.95 -23.39
C GLY A 315 32.59 -2.75 -24.34
N GLN A 316 32.60 -2.44 -25.64
CA GLN A 316 33.27 -3.20 -26.71
C GLN A 316 32.63 -4.58 -26.91
N HIS A 317 31.30 -4.60 -26.99
CA HIS A 317 30.55 -5.82 -27.23
C HIS A 317 29.20 -5.52 -27.89
N TRP A 318 28.55 -6.56 -28.37
CA TRP A 318 27.23 -6.50 -28.96
C TRP A 318 26.34 -7.62 -28.41
N HIS A 319 25.03 -7.50 -28.64
CA HIS A 319 23.98 -8.41 -28.19
C HIS A 319 23.08 -8.86 -29.34
N ASN A 320 22.42 -10.03 -29.24
CA ASN A 320 21.40 -10.46 -30.19
C ASN A 320 20.02 -9.90 -29.87
N THR A 321 19.49 -10.23 -28.68
CA THR A 321 18.14 -9.85 -28.24
C THR A 321 18.16 -8.92 -27.04
N LYS A 322 19.24 -8.97 -26.26
CA LYS A 322 19.45 -8.05 -25.17
C LYS A 322 19.64 -6.67 -25.73
N TRP A 323 18.86 -5.72 -25.25
CA TRP A 323 19.07 -4.30 -25.53
C TRP A 323 19.23 -3.52 -24.23
N GLU A 324 19.98 -2.49 -24.31
CA GLU A 324 20.29 -1.63 -23.18
C GLU A 324 20.03 -0.17 -23.56
N PHE A 325 19.85 0.70 -22.57
CA PHE A 325 20.03 2.11 -22.77
C PHE A 325 20.88 2.71 -21.65
N PHE A 326 21.69 3.68 -22.02
CA PHE A 326 22.57 4.39 -21.13
C PHE A 326 22.12 5.82 -20.95
N ILE A 327 22.20 6.32 -19.71
CA ILE A 327 21.88 7.70 -19.35
C ILE A 327 23.05 8.24 -18.56
N VAL A 328 23.81 9.17 -19.13
CA VAL A 328 24.87 9.88 -18.40
C VAL A 328 24.23 10.91 -17.48
N VAL A 329 24.56 10.85 -16.19
CA VAL A 329 24.01 11.72 -15.13
C VAL A 329 25.08 12.61 -14.48
N SER A 330 26.37 12.35 -14.75
CA SER A 330 27.48 13.21 -14.34
C SER A 330 28.70 12.95 -15.21
N GLY A 331 29.46 14.00 -15.50
CA GLY A 331 30.63 13.94 -16.37
C GLY A 331 30.32 14.13 -17.85
N HIS A 332 31.32 13.90 -18.70
CA HIS A 332 31.29 14.13 -20.15
C HIS A 332 31.80 12.87 -20.86
N GLY A 333 31.01 12.31 -21.77
CA GLY A 333 31.32 11.04 -22.42
C GLY A 333 30.93 10.99 -23.89
N LEU A 334 31.44 9.97 -24.57
CA LEU A 334 31.09 9.62 -25.94
C LEU A 334 30.61 8.17 -25.97
N ILE A 335 29.40 7.95 -26.49
CA ILE A 335 28.89 6.62 -26.80
C ILE A 335 29.07 6.39 -28.30
N GLN A 336 29.63 5.24 -28.65
CA GLN A 336 29.82 4.84 -30.04
C GLN A 336 29.10 3.53 -30.29
N GLU A 337 28.46 3.42 -31.45
CA GLU A 337 27.79 2.20 -31.90
C GLU A 337 28.18 1.91 -33.35
N ARG A 338 28.49 0.67 -33.66
CA ARG A 338 28.78 0.20 -35.00
C ARG A 338 28.05 -1.08 -35.33
N ARG A 339 27.29 -1.12 -36.41
CA ARG A 339 26.65 -2.36 -36.86
C ARG A 339 27.74 -3.41 -37.13
N VAL A 340 27.51 -4.63 -36.58
CA VAL A 340 28.41 -5.77 -36.82
C VAL A 340 28.54 -6.04 -38.32
N GLY A 341 29.78 -6.13 -38.81
CA GLY A 341 30.09 -6.30 -40.21
C GLY A 341 30.02 -5.02 -41.06
N SER A 342 29.84 -3.83 -40.45
CA SER A 342 29.90 -2.51 -41.10
C SER A 342 31.12 -1.71 -40.63
N GLY A 343 31.52 -0.71 -41.39
CA GLY A 343 32.57 0.26 -41.01
C GLY A 343 32.01 1.60 -40.48
N GLU A 344 30.72 1.83 -40.59
CA GLU A 344 30.09 3.08 -40.14
C GLU A 344 29.89 3.08 -38.63
N VAL A 345 30.35 4.16 -37.98
CA VAL A 345 30.22 4.37 -36.53
C VAL A 345 29.25 5.51 -36.29
N LEU A 346 28.23 5.23 -35.43
CA LEU A 346 27.36 6.26 -34.88
C LEU A 346 28.00 6.81 -33.61
N GLU A 347 28.02 8.13 -33.43
CA GLU A 347 28.63 8.79 -32.28
C GLU A 347 27.63 9.69 -31.58
N PHE A 348 27.55 9.56 -30.25
CA PHE A 348 26.66 10.36 -29.40
C PHE A 348 27.46 10.94 -28.24
N GLU A 349 27.76 12.22 -28.32
CA GLU A 349 28.36 12.98 -27.22
C GLU A 349 27.31 13.28 -26.16
N VAL A 350 27.59 12.95 -24.91
CA VAL A 350 26.64 12.97 -23.81
C VAL A 350 27.24 13.63 -22.57
N THR A 351 26.42 14.38 -21.84
CA THR A 351 26.85 15.05 -20.60
C THR A 351 25.81 14.92 -19.50
N GLY A 352 26.23 15.00 -18.22
CA GLY A 352 25.34 15.05 -17.08
C GLY A 352 24.46 16.32 -17.02
N ASP A 353 24.87 17.41 -17.66
CA ASP A 353 24.10 18.67 -17.70
C ASP A 353 22.85 18.57 -18.59
N LYS A 354 22.86 17.65 -19.54
CA LYS A 354 21.74 17.36 -20.43
C LYS A 354 21.52 15.85 -20.50
N PRO A 355 20.84 15.23 -19.49
CA PRO A 355 20.59 13.80 -19.51
C PRO A 355 19.80 13.36 -20.74
N GLN A 356 20.36 12.40 -21.48
CA GLN A 356 19.76 11.81 -22.67
C GLN A 356 19.88 10.27 -22.55
N ALA A 357 18.82 9.56 -22.95
CA ALA A 357 18.86 8.11 -23.05
C ALA A 357 19.29 7.71 -24.46
N ILE A 358 20.35 6.91 -24.54
CA ILE A 358 20.86 6.34 -25.79
C ILE A 358 20.59 4.85 -25.77
N HIS A 359 19.87 4.33 -26.76
CA HIS A 359 19.64 2.90 -26.93
C HIS A 359 20.90 2.22 -27.48
N MET A 360 21.35 1.15 -26.82
CA MET A 360 22.32 0.22 -27.38
C MET A 360 21.57 -0.79 -28.25
N LEU A 361 21.81 -0.71 -29.56
CA LEU A 361 21.01 -1.44 -30.55
C LEU A 361 21.44 -2.92 -30.64
N PRO A 362 20.52 -3.88 -30.66
CA PRO A 362 20.82 -5.28 -30.95
C PRO A 362 21.56 -5.41 -32.31
N GLY A 363 22.63 -6.22 -32.34
CA GLY A 363 23.46 -6.39 -33.52
C GLY A 363 24.42 -5.23 -33.82
N TYR A 364 24.55 -4.27 -32.87
CA TYR A 364 25.56 -3.21 -32.91
C TYR A 364 26.55 -3.39 -31.77
N THR A 365 27.86 -3.42 -32.09
CA THR A 365 28.90 -3.30 -31.08
C THR A 365 28.91 -1.87 -30.55
N HIS A 366 28.99 -1.73 -29.24
CA HIS A 366 28.94 -0.40 -28.61
C HIS A 366 30.00 -0.25 -27.51
N ASN A 367 30.31 0.99 -27.21
CA ASN A 367 31.16 1.38 -26.10
C ASN A 367 30.71 2.71 -25.51
N ILE A 368 31.26 3.04 -24.35
CA ILE A 368 31.18 4.36 -23.73
C ILE A 368 32.56 4.81 -23.28
N ILE A 369 32.95 6.01 -23.65
CA ILE A 369 34.26 6.62 -23.42
C ILE A 369 34.07 7.78 -22.45
N ASN A 370 34.84 7.83 -21.36
CA ASN A 370 34.95 9.04 -20.55
C ASN A 370 35.92 10.03 -21.24
N LEU A 371 35.40 11.14 -21.69
CA LEU A 371 36.19 12.18 -22.40
C LEU A 371 36.92 13.12 -21.43
N SER A 372 36.60 13.12 -20.15
CA SER A 372 37.30 13.94 -19.15
C SER A 372 38.66 13.36 -18.80
N GLU A 373 39.64 14.22 -18.56
CA GLU A 373 40.95 13.85 -18.02
C GLU A 373 41.00 13.82 -16.49
N THR A 374 40.00 14.41 -15.83
CA THR A 374 40.01 14.66 -14.39
C THR A 374 38.79 14.12 -13.65
N GLU A 375 37.63 14.03 -14.31
CA GLU A 375 36.37 13.69 -13.70
C GLU A 375 35.86 12.29 -14.07
N ASN A 376 35.16 11.66 -13.15
CA ASN A 376 34.48 10.40 -13.43
C ASN A 376 33.25 10.62 -14.31
N LEU A 377 32.97 9.65 -15.18
CA LEU A 377 31.72 9.57 -15.92
C LEU A 377 30.77 8.61 -15.17
N VAL A 378 29.58 9.10 -14.81
CA VAL A 378 28.55 8.31 -14.12
C VAL A 378 27.41 8.04 -15.09
N THR A 379 27.16 6.77 -15.36
CA THR A 379 26.14 6.28 -16.29
C THR A 379 25.16 5.38 -15.59
N LEU A 380 23.88 5.68 -15.67
CA LEU A 380 22.80 4.76 -15.35
C LEU A 380 22.51 3.87 -16.54
N MET A 381 22.31 2.59 -16.30
CA MET A 381 22.17 1.58 -17.34
C MET A 381 20.93 0.73 -17.06
N TRP A 382 20.06 0.60 -18.04
CA TRP A 382 18.98 -0.39 -18.05
C TRP A 382 19.29 -1.48 -19.06
N ALA A 383 19.09 -2.72 -18.69
CA ALA A 383 19.08 -3.86 -19.59
C ALA A 383 17.73 -4.56 -19.52
N ASN A 384 17.16 -4.98 -20.65
CA ASN A 384 15.83 -5.62 -20.71
C ASN A 384 15.79 -7.02 -20.10
N GLU A 385 16.93 -7.57 -19.68
CA GLU A 385 17.06 -8.87 -19.01
C GLU A 385 18.10 -8.80 -17.92
N GLN A 386 18.02 -9.71 -16.95
CA GLN A 386 19.04 -9.88 -15.94
C GLN A 386 20.27 -10.54 -16.57
N PHE A 387 21.46 -10.21 -16.06
CA PHE A 387 22.68 -10.89 -16.50
C PHE A 387 22.67 -12.34 -16.01
N ASP A 388 22.75 -13.28 -16.96
CA ASP A 388 22.93 -14.71 -16.73
C ASP A 388 24.32 -15.13 -17.24
N PRO A 389 25.26 -15.51 -16.36
CA PRO A 389 26.61 -15.93 -16.78
C PRO A 389 26.62 -17.24 -17.58
N ALA A 390 25.56 -18.05 -17.52
CA ALA A 390 25.43 -19.26 -18.33
C ALA A 390 24.97 -18.97 -19.77
N HIS A 391 24.20 -17.87 -19.95
CA HIS A 391 23.65 -17.42 -21.23
C HIS A 391 23.78 -15.89 -21.38
N PRO A 392 25.02 -15.36 -21.49
CA PRO A 392 25.26 -13.92 -21.30
C PRO A 392 24.76 -13.03 -22.45
N ASP A 393 24.38 -13.56 -23.62
CA ASP A 393 24.05 -12.81 -24.85
C ASP A 393 24.97 -11.57 -25.05
N THR A 394 26.28 -11.76 -24.86
CA THR A 394 27.26 -10.69 -24.90
C THR A 394 28.49 -11.16 -25.66
N PHE A 395 28.80 -10.52 -26.78
CA PHE A 395 29.89 -10.93 -27.69
C PHE A 395 30.89 -9.79 -27.84
N PHE A 396 32.13 -10.07 -27.45
CA PHE A 396 33.20 -9.06 -27.53
C PHE A 396 33.54 -8.72 -28.97
N GLU A 397 33.46 -7.45 -29.31
CA GLU A 397 33.88 -6.86 -30.57
C GLU A 397 34.13 -5.36 -30.38
N LYS A 398 35.27 -4.85 -30.87
CA LYS A 398 35.53 -3.40 -30.80
C LYS A 398 34.67 -2.61 -31.79
N VAL A 399 34.26 -1.44 -31.36
CA VAL A 399 33.66 -0.44 -32.25
C VAL A 399 34.68 0.02 -33.26
#